data_17c1952dabdec1de5ff83fc6c5497c0d
#
_entry.id   17c1952dabdec1de5ff83fc6c5497c0d
#
_cell.length_a   1.000
_cell.length_b   1.000
_cell.length_c   1.000
_cell.angle_alpha   90.00
_cell.angle_beta   90.00
_cell.angle_gamma   90.00
#
_symmetry.space_group_name_H-M   'P 1'
#
loop_
_entity.id
_entity.type
_entity.pdbx_description
1 polymer ?
#
loop_
_entity_poly.entity_id
_entity_poly.type
_entity_poly.pdbx_seq_one_letter_code
_entity_poly.pdbx_strand_id
1 'polypeptide(L)'
;MKKDIILGGVGGQGILTIATIIGAAALKRGWNLKQAEVHGMSQRGGDVQSHLRLSDSPIWSDLIPFGQADMILAVEPMEALRYLPYLASDGWLIANKTPFKNIPTYPDEEKIYAEIKKHTNHVLIDADAIAKEVKANRA
;
A
#
# COMPACT_ATOMS: atom_id res chain seq x y z
N MET A 1 2.72 20.26 5.97
CA MET A 1 1.89 19.12 5.56
C MET A 1 2.69 17.84 5.74
N LYS A 2 2.06 16.80 6.24
CA LYS A 2 2.67 15.47 6.41
C LYS A 2 1.71 14.43 5.83
N LYS A 3 2.25 13.45 5.11
CA LYS A 3 1.51 12.28 4.61
C LYS A 3 2.27 11.00 4.91
N ASP A 4 1.64 10.11 5.64
CA ASP A 4 2.14 8.80 6.00
C ASP A 4 1.37 7.74 5.21
N ILE A 5 2.07 6.96 4.39
CA ILE A 5 1.48 5.98 3.48
C ILE A 5 2.08 4.60 3.76
N ILE A 6 1.24 3.61 4.00
CA ILE A 6 1.63 2.20 3.98
C ILE A 6 1.37 1.66 2.58
N LEU A 7 2.41 1.16 1.93
CA LEU A 7 2.29 0.39 0.70
C LEU A 7 2.30 -1.09 1.05
N GLY A 8 1.33 -1.83 0.59
CA GLY A 8 1.19 -3.25 0.91
C GLY A 8 1.01 -4.12 -0.34
N GLY A 9 1.56 -5.31 -0.29
CA GLY A 9 1.42 -6.28 -1.36
C GLY A 9 2.17 -7.57 -1.09
N VAL A 10 2.30 -8.37 -2.13
CA VAL A 10 3.04 -9.63 -2.12
C VAL A 10 4.36 -9.45 -2.85
N GLY A 11 5.39 -10.15 -2.42
CA GLY A 11 6.71 -10.11 -3.05
C GLY A 11 6.63 -10.34 -4.57
N GLY A 12 7.21 -9.42 -5.34
CA GLY A 12 7.17 -9.42 -6.81
C GLY A 12 6.10 -8.53 -7.43
N GLN A 13 5.21 -7.90 -6.66
CA GLN A 13 4.17 -7.02 -7.18
C GLN A 13 4.62 -5.56 -7.43
N GLY A 14 5.89 -5.24 -7.21
CA GLY A 14 6.44 -3.93 -7.57
C GLY A 14 6.24 -2.83 -6.53
N ILE A 15 6.10 -3.18 -5.25
CA ILE A 15 5.94 -2.23 -4.14
C ILE A 15 7.07 -1.20 -4.10
N LEU A 16 8.32 -1.63 -4.28
CA LEU A 16 9.47 -0.73 -4.35
C LEU A 16 9.38 0.27 -5.49
N THR A 17 8.89 -0.16 -6.64
CA THR A 17 8.72 0.74 -7.80
C THR A 17 7.70 1.83 -7.48
N ILE A 18 6.58 1.47 -6.86
CA ILE A 18 5.55 2.43 -6.43
C ILE A 18 6.15 3.43 -5.44
N ALA A 19 6.86 2.93 -4.42
CA ALA A 19 7.53 3.78 -3.43
C ALA A 19 8.53 4.74 -4.08
N THR A 20 9.32 4.25 -5.03
CA THR A 20 10.30 5.05 -5.77
C THR A 20 9.64 6.18 -6.56
N ILE A 21 8.53 5.89 -7.25
CA ILE A 21 7.81 6.89 -8.05
C ILE A 21 7.22 7.98 -7.15
N ILE A 22 6.54 7.59 -6.07
CA ILE A 22 5.97 8.54 -5.12
C ILE A 22 7.07 9.38 -4.47
N GLY A 23 8.16 8.74 -4.03
CA GLY A 23 9.29 9.41 -3.42
C GLY A 23 9.95 10.42 -4.36
N ALA A 24 10.18 10.05 -5.62
CA ALA A 24 10.74 10.94 -6.62
C ALA A 24 9.84 12.16 -6.86
N ALA A 25 8.53 11.97 -6.89
CA ALA A 25 7.56 13.06 -7.03
C ALA A 25 7.59 14.01 -5.83
N ALA A 26 7.70 13.47 -4.61
CA ALA A 26 7.80 14.26 -3.39
C ALA A 26 9.09 15.09 -3.36
N LEU A 27 10.22 14.49 -3.70
CA LEU A 27 11.52 15.18 -3.75
C LEU A 27 11.51 16.32 -4.80
N LYS A 28 10.88 16.11 -5.96
CA LYS A 28 10.71 17.18 -6.96
C LYS A 28 9.91 18.38 -6.44
N ARG A 29 9.05 18.16 -5.45
CA ARG A 29 8.30 19.22 -4.78
C ARG A 29 9.04 19.84 -3.60
N GLY A 30 10.28 19.43 -3.34
CA GLY A 30 11.08 19.91 -2.22
C GLY A 30 10.64 19.34 -0.86
N TRP A 31 9.89 18.23 -0.85
CA TRP A 31 9.47 17.60 0.39
C TRP A 31 10.53 16.65 0.93
N ASN A 32 10.58 16.49 2.24
CA ASN A 32 11.37 15.45 2.89
C ASN A 32 10.70 14.09 2.71
N LEU A 33 11.53 13.05 2.63
CA LEU A 33 11.10 11.67 2.44
C LEU A 33 11.85 10.77 3.42
N LYS A 34 11.11 9.89 4.09
CA LYS A 34 11.65 8.71 4.77
C LYS A 34 10.94 7.47 4.25
N GLN A 35 11.70 6.41 4.01
CA GLN A 35 11.17 5.13 3.57
C GLN A 35 11.80 4.00 4.39
N ALA A 36 10.96 3.07 4.85
CA ALA A 36 11.39 1.82 5.44
C ALA A 36 10.61 0.69 4.78
N GLU A 37 11.29 -0.39 4.46
CA GLU A 37 10.67 -1.59 3.89
C GLU A 37 10.79 -2.74 4.87
N VAL A 38 9.70 -3.45 5.07
CA VAL A 38 9.64 -4.65 5.89
C VAL A 38 9.11 -5.79 5.02
N HIS A 39 9.86 -6.88 4.98
CA HIS A 39 9.45 -8.10 4.28
C HIS A 39 9.91 -9.32 5.06
N GLY A 40 9.20 -10.43 4.90
CA GLY A 40 9.61 -11.70 5.46
C GLY A 40 10.86 -12.27 4.76
N MET A 41 11.35 -13.38 5.26
CA MET A 41 12.52 -14.06 4.68
C MET A 41 12.22 -14.66 3.29
N SER A 42 10.95 -14.79 2.92
CA SER A 42 10.54 -15.22 1.59
C SER A 42 10.63 -14.06 0.60
N GLN A 43 11.51 -14.16 -0.37
CA GLN A 43 11.69 -13.13 -1.42
C GLN A 43 10.56 -13.12 -2.45
N ARG A 44 9.76 -14.19 -2.52
CA ARG A 44 8.62 -14.30 -3.43
C ARG A 44 7.42 -14.89 -2.69
N GLY A 45 6.23 -14.32 -2.92
CA GLY A 45 4.99 -14.80 -2.36
C GLY A 45 4.76 -14.44 -0.88
N GLY A 46 5.72 -13.83 -0.19
CA GLY A 46 5.55 -13.31 1.17
C GLY A 46 4.99 -11.90 1.17
N ASP A 47 4.41 -11.50 2.29
CA ASP A 47 3.93 -10.14 2.49
C ASP A 47 5.08 -9.12 2.47
N VAL A 48 4.82 -8.00 1.84
CA VAL A 48 5.75 -6.86 1.77
C VAL A 48 5.00 -5.60 2.18
N GLN A 49 5.57 -4.85 3.11
CA GLN A 49 5.09 -3.52 3.45
C GLN A 49 6.20 -2.49 3.30
N SER A 50 5.84 -1.32 2.82
CA SER A 50 6.73 -0.17 2.78
C SER A 50 6.07 0.98 3.52
N HIS A 51 6.81 1.58 4.45
CA HIS A 51 6.42 2.80 5.14
C HIS A 51 6.99 3.97 4.37
N LEU A 52 6.14 4.85 3.91
CA LEU A 52 6.52 6.01 3.13
C LEU A 52 6.02 7.27 3.85
N ARG A 53 6.94 8.07 4.35
CA ARG A 53 6.64 9.30 5.09
C ARG A 53 7.10 10.51 4.30
N LEU A 54 6.16 11.40 4.02
CA LEU A 54 6.36 12.61 3.23
C LEU A 54 6.03 13.83 4.08
N SER A 55 6.86 14.87 4.06
CA SER A 55 6.59 16.10 4.80
C SER A 55 7.35 17.29 4.22
N ASP A 56 6.76 18.47 4.36
CA ASP A 56 7.46 19.74 4.14
C ASP A 56 8.40 20.12 5.30
N SER A 57 8.34 19.36 6.39
CA SER A 57 9.17 19.52 7.59
C SER A 57 10.06 18.29 7.81
N PRO A 58 11.14 18.38 8.61
CA PRO A 58 11.99 17.22 8.89
C PRO A 58 11.23 16.04 9.51
N ILE A 59 11.60 14.84 9.09
CA ILE A 59 11.01 13.58 9.56
C ILE A 59 12.08 12.84 10.39
N TRP A 60 11.75 12.49 11.64
CA TRP A 60 12.71 11.95 12.60
C TRP A 60 12.68 10.42 12.73
N SER A 61 11.68 9.75 12.17
CA SER A 61 11.55 8.28 12.20
C SER A 61 11.09 7.76 10.85
N ASP A 62 11.63 6.61 10.43
CA ASP A 62 11.27 5.94 9.18
C ASP A 62 9.94 5.20 9.28
N LEU A 63 9.55 4.77 10.50
CA LEU A 63 8.38 3.93 10.70
C LEU A 63 7.16 4.76 11.05
N ILE A 64 6.04 4.39 10.44
CA ILE A 64 4.72 4.96 10.75
C ILE A 64 4.18 4.25 11.99
N PRO A 65 3.81 4.96 13.05
CA PRO A 65 3.17 4.34 14.21
C PRO A 65 1.79 3.77 13.88
N PHE A 66 1.34 2.77 14.66
CA PHE A 66 -0.03 2.28 14.55
C PHE A 66 -1.05 3.40 14.70
N GLY A 67 -2.11 3.34 13.88
CA GLY A 67 -3.19 4.32 13.89
C GLY A 67 -2.84 5.68 13.30
N GLN A 68 -1.69 5.85 12.64
CA GLN A 68 -1.20 7.13 12.16
C GLN A 68 -1.09 7.25 10.62
N ALA A 69 -1.30 6.16 9.89
CA ALA A 69 -1.23 6.20 8.44
C ALA A 69 -2.41 6.97 7.84
N ASP A 70 -2.11 7.97 7.03
CA ASP A 70 -3.13 8.70 6.26
C ASP A 70 -3.73 7.84 5.15
N MET A 71 -2.97 6.86 4.67
CA MET A 71 -3.39 5.99 3.58
C MET A 71 -2.72 4.61 3.70
N ILE A 72 -3.50 3.58 3.38
CA ILE A 72 -2.98 2.28 2.98
C ILE A 72 -3.25 2.14 1.48
N LEU A 73 -2.20 1.91 0.70
CA LEU A 73 -2.28 1.62 -0.73
C LEU A 73 -1.77 0.19 -0.95
N ALA A 74 -2.68 -0.72 -1.23
CA ALA A 74 -2.37 -2.13 -1.39
C ALA A 74 -2.62 -2.61 -2.82
N VAL A 75 -1.65 -3.31 -3.38
CA VAL A 75 -1.79 -3.91 -4.72
C VAL A 75 -2.43 -5.31 -4.67
N GLU A 76 -2.74 -5.78 -3.46
CA GLU A 76 -3.39 -7.07 -3.20
C GLU A 76 -4.45 -6.88 -2.10
N PRO A 77 -5.72 -7.35 -2.29
CA PRO A 77 -6.81 -6.99 -1.38
C PRO A 77 -6.68 -7.57 0.03
N MET A 78 -6.16 -8.77 0.20
CA MET A 78 -5.93 -9.35 1.53
C MET A 78 -4.85 -8.58 2.30
N GLU A 79 -3.82 -8.11 1.60
CA GLU A 79 -2.75 -7.32 2.20
C GLU A 79 -3.25 -5.94 2.66
N ALA A 80 -4.27 -5.38 2.00
CA ALA A 80 -4.93 -4.17 2.48
C ALA A 80 -5.48 -4.35 3.90
N LEU A 81 -6.09 -5.49 4.18
CA LEU A 81 -6.63 -5.81 5.51
C LEU A 81 -5.54 -6.10 6.53
N ARG A 82 -4.42 -6.67 6.11
CA ARG A 82 -3.29 -6.99 7.00
C ARG A 82 -2.75 -5.76 7.71
N TYR A 83 -2.72 -4.62 7.05
CA TYR A 83 -2.11 -3.40 7.57
C TYR A 83 -3.11 -2.41 8.20
N LEU A 84 -4.37 -2.80 8.37
CA LEU A 84 -5.39 -1.97 9.02
C LEU A 84 -4.99 -1.38 10.38
N PRO A 85 -4.21 -2.06 11.24
CA PRO A 85 -3.75 -1.47 12.50
C PRO A 85 -2.97 -0.16 12.33
N TYR A 86 -2.37 0.08 11.18
CA TYR A 86 -1.67 1.34 10.90
C TYR A 86 -2.59 2.48 10.49
N LEU A 87 -3.80 2.19 10.00
CA LEU A 87 -4.68 3.20 9.42
C LEU A 87 -5.23 4.15 10.48
N ALA A 88 -5.10 5.46 10.23
CA ALA A 88 -5.76 6.47 11.05
C ALA A 88 -7.29 6.38 10.89
N SER A 89 -8.04 6.91 11.88
CA SER A 89 -9.50 6.85 11.89
C SER A 89 -10.15 7.53 10.68
N ASP A 90 -9.50 8.55 10.14
CA ASP A 90 -9.91 9.30 8.95
C ASP A 90 -9.08 8.94 7.70
N GLY A 91 -8.24 7.91 7.80
CA GLY A 91 -7.35 7.47 6.72
C GLY A 91 -8.10 6.78 5.58
N TRP A 92 -7.44 6.69 4.44
CA TRP A 92 -7.96 6.05 3.23
C TRP A 92 -7.40 4.65 3.04
N LEU A 93 -8.28 3.70 2.75
CA LEU A 93 -7.93 2.34 2.37
C LEU A 93 -8.15 2.16 0.86
N ILE A 94 -7.06 2.10 0.11
CA ILE A 94 -7.09 1.94 -1.35
C ILE A 94 -6.49 0.58 -1.68
N ALA A 95 -7.24 -0.26 -2.39
CA ALA A 95 -6.79 -1.60 -2.72
C ALA A 95 -7.10 -1.97 -4.18
N ASN A 96 -6.16 -2.70 -4.80
CA ASN A 96 -6.46 -3.41 -6.04
C ASN A 96 -7.45 -4.54 -5.74
N LYS A 97 -8.43 -4.72 -6.61
CA LYS A 97 -9.44 -5.78 -6.45
C LYS A 97 -8.95 -7.15 -6.88
N THR A 98 -7.88 -7.25 -7.68
CA THR A 98 -7.38 -8.52 -8.18
C THR A 98 -6.54 -9.22 -7.12
N PRO A 99 -6.94 -10.41 -6.64
CA PRO A 99 -6.18 -11.15 -5.65
C PRO A 99 -4.94 -11.81 -6.25
N PHE A 100 -3.92 -11.94 -5.44
CA PHE A 100 -2.76 -12.80 -5.72
C PHE A 100 -2.81 -14.03 -4.80
N LYS A 101 -3.40 -15.12 -5.29
CA LYS A 101 -3.64 -16.34 -4.49
C LYS A 101 -2.35 -17.12 -4.30
N ASN A 102 -1.53 -16.67 -3.37
CA ASN A 102 -0.22 -17.25 -3.04
C ASN A 102 -0.25 -18.35 -1.99
N ILE A 103 -1.42 -18.59 -1.39
CA ILE A 103 -1.64 -19.64 -0.38
C ILE A 103 -2.85 -20.50 -0.74
N PRO A 104 -2.84 -21.82 -0.41
CA PRO A 104 -3.96 -22.72 -0.71
C PRO A 104 -5.26 -22.34 0.03
N THR A 105 -5.13 -21.67 1.18
CA THR A 105 -6.23 -21.28 2.06
C THR A 105 -6.62 -19.81 1.88
N TYR A 106 -6.45 -19.26 0.67
CA TYR A 106 -6.83 -17.87 0.39
C TYR A 106 -8.33 -17.69 0.69
N PRO A 107 -8.70 -16.66 1.47
CA PRO A 107 -10.10 -16.41 1.83
C PRO A 107 -10.98 -16.13 0.61
N ASP A 108 -12.29 -16.26 0.79
CA ASP A 108 -13.27 -15.88 -0.21
C ASP A 108 -13.14 -14.38 -0.53
N GLU A 109 -13.00 -14.06 -1.82
CA GLU A 109 -12.83 -12.69 -2.32
C GLU A 109 -13.95 -11.76 -1.89
N GLU A 110 -15.19 -12.23 -1.92
CA GLU A 110 -16.35 -11.43 -1.51
C GLU A 110 -16.30 -11.04 -0.02
N LYS A 111 -15.79 -11.92 0.82
CA LYS A 111 -15.58 -11.61 2.25
C LYS A 111 -14.50 -10.55 2.43
N ILE A 112 -13.41 -10.62 1.67
CA ILE A 112 -12.34 -9.61 1.71
C ILE A 112 -12.88 -8.26 1.27
N TYR A 113 -13.61 -8.20 0.16
CA TYR A 113 -14.22 -6.95 -0.31
C TYR A 113 -15.23 -6.38 0.69
N ALA A 114 -16.03 -7.24 1.32
CA ALA A 114 -16.98 -6.81 2.35
C ALA A 114 -16.26 -6.16 3.54
N GLU A 115 -15.14 -6.72 3.99
CA GLU A 115 -14.34 -6.13 5.07
C GLU A 115 -13.73 -4.77 4.67
N ILE A 116 -13.20 -4.65 3.45
CA ILE A 116 -12.68 -3.38 2.93
C ILE A 116 -13.78 -2.32 2.89
N LYS A 117 -14.96 -2.68 2.41
CA LYS A 117 -16.12 -1.77 2.29
C LYS A 117 -16.69 -1.28 3.63
N LYS A 118 -16.34 -1.92 4.75
CA LYS A 118 -16.73 -1.43 6.09
C LYS A 118 -16.04 -0.13 6.47
N HIS A 119 -14.91 0.21 5.84
CA HIS A 119 -14.19 1.46 6.11
C HIS A 119 -14.88 2.63 5.40
N THR A 120 -15.06 3.74 6.13
CA THR A 120 -15.72 4.93 5.60
C THR A 120 -15.03 5.47 4.35
N ASN A 121 -13.70 5.55 4.40
CA ASN A 121 -12.88 6.04 3.30
C ASN A 121 -12.17 4.85 2.63
N HIS A 122 -12.78 4.30 1.59
CA HIS A 122 -12.18 3.19 0.84
C HIS A 122 -12.36 3.36 -0.67
N VAL A 123 -11.43 2.78 -1.43
CA VAL A 123 -11.53 2.67 -2.88
C VAL A 123 -11.01 1.29 -3.29
N LEU A 124 -11.81 0.56 -4.06
CA LEU A 124 -11.38 -0.64 -4.76
C LEU A 124 -11.13 -0.28 -6.22
N ILE A 125 -9.92 -0.50 -6.71
CA ILE A 125 -9.52 -0.18 -8.09
C ILE A 125 -9.23 -1.45 -8.87
N ASP A 126 -9.44 -1.40 -10.18
CA ASP A 126 -8.97 -2.41 -11.12
C ASP A 126 -7.63 -1.96 -11.70
N ALA A 127 -6.57 -2.18 -10.94
CA ALA A 127 -5.24 -1.75 -11.34
C ALA A 127 -4.75 -2.47 -12.61
N ASP A 128 -5.19 -3.71 -12.83
CA ASP A 128 -4.83 -4.47 -14.02
C ASP A 128 -5.47 -3.87 -15.28
N ALA A 129 -6.74 -3.45 -15.19
CA ALA A 129 -7.41 -2.76 -16.30
C ALA A 129 -6.76 -1.40 -16.60
N ILE A 130 -6.43 -0.62 -15.55
CA ILE A 130 -5.73 0.66 -15.70
C ILE A 130 -4.37 0.46 -16.36
N ALA A 131 -3.60 -0.55 -15.92
CA ALA A 131 -2.29 -0.86 -16.51
C ALA A 131 -2.38 -1.18 -18.01
N LYS A 132 -3.40 -1.95 -18.41
CA LYS A 132 -3.67 -2.24 -19.83
C LYS A 132 -4.00 -0.98 -20.62
N GLU A 133 -4.85 -0.12 -20.09
CA GLU A 133 -5.26 1.13 -20.71
C GLU A 133 -4.07 2.05 -20.98
N VAL A 134 -3.16 2.20 -20.02
CA VAL A 134 -1.95 3.02 -20.16
C VAL A 134 -0.78 2.27 -20.80
N LYS A 135 -1.00 1.04 -21.27
CA LYS A 135 0.03 0.17 -21.89
C LYS A 135 1.23 -0.10 -20.97
N ALA A 136 1.00 -0.13 -19.68
CA ALA A 136 2.01 -0.55 -18.71
C ALA A 136 2.15 -2.07 -18.71
N ASN A 137 3.36 -2.57 -18.42
CA ASN A 137 3.62 -4.00 -18.38
C ASN A 137 3.01 -4.67 -17.14
N ARG A 138 2.74 -3.90 -16.07
CA ARG A 138 2.17 -4.36 -14.80
C ARG A 138 1.27 -3.27 -14.21
N ALA A 139 0.37 -3.71 -13.38
CA ALA A 139 -0.48 -2.83 -12.58
C ALA A 139 0.32 -2.03 -11.54
#